data_0d1ce4d4f00c4c402af7ab3ef8fe85e1
#
_entry.id   0d1ce4d4f00c4c402af7ab3ef8fe85e1
#
_cell.length_a   1.000
_cell.length_b   1.000
_cell.length_c   1.000
_cell.angle_alpha   90.00
_cell.angle_beta   90.00
_cell.angle_gamma   90.00
#
_symmetry.space_group_name_H-M   'P 1'
#
loop_
_entity.id
_entity.type
_entity.pdbx_description
1 polymer ?
#
loop_
_entity_poly.entity_id
_entity_poly.type
_entity_poly.pdbx_seq_one_letter_code
_entity_poly.pdbx_strand_id
1 'polypeptide(L)'
;EISLGLVGSEMCIRDSFMGLDLAHGGHLSHGSPVNMSGTYFKAIGYQLDPKTERVDYDDMERKALEHKPKLIVGGASAYSREWDYKRMREIADKVGAILLIDMAHTAGLIAAGLLENPVKYAHIVTSTTHKTLRGPRGGIILMGKDFENPWGLKTPKGVTKMMSQILNSAVFPGIQGGPLEHVIAAKAVAFGEALDPSYKEYQKQVQKNAKAMAEAFTKRGYKIVSEGTDNHLMLVDLRTKFPELTGKLAEKCLVAADITTNKNMVPFDSRSPFQTSGLRFGTPAITTRGLKEDKMEEIVALIDRVLSDPENEANIAAVRKEVNAMMANYPLFAW
;
A
#
# COMPACT_ATOMS: atom_id res chain seq x y z
N GLU A 1 -4.91 9.86 4.35
CA GLU A 1 -5.12 11.23 4.87
C GLU A 1 -5.88 11.26 6.21
N ILE A 2 -6.75 10.29 6.45
CA ILE A 2 -7.58 10.26 7.69
C ILE A 2 -6.73 9.93 8.92
N SER A 3 -5.74 9.05 8.82
CA SER A 3 -5.04 8.49 9.96
C SER A 3 -4.13 9.49 10.70
N LEU A 4 -3.36 10.27 9.99
CA LEU A 4 -2.44 11.25 10.61
C LEU A 4 -3.14 12.56 11.01
N GLY A 5 -4.13 12.99 10.25
CA GLY A 5 -4.97 14.13 10.63
C GLY A 5 -5.73 13.89 11.94
N LEU A 6 -6.16 12.65 12.20
CA LEU A 6 -6.92 12.27 13.40
C LEU A 6 -6.06 12.19 14.65
N VAL A 7 -4.86 11.63 14.56
CA VAL A 7 -3.91 11.58 15.68
C VAL A 7 -3.19 12.93 15.81
N GLY A 8 -2.97 13.60 14.68
CA GLY A 8 -2.24 14.85 14.59
C GLY A 8 -2.96 16.07 15.17
N SER A 9 -4.30 16.07 15.27
CA SER A 9 -5.02 17.21 15.87
C SER A 9 -4.71 17.40 17.37
N GLU A 10 -4.21 16.36 18.03
CA GLU A 10 -3.85 16.38 19.44
C GLU A 10 -2.33 16.34 19.67
N MET A 11 -1.56 16.19 18.60
CA MET A 11 -0.11 16.31 18.63
C MET A 11 0.31 17.78 18.44
N CYS A 12 1.33 18.22 19.17
CA CYS A 12 1.91 19.53 18.93
C CYS A 12 2.52 19.59 17.51
N ILE A 13 2.42 20.77 16.87
CA ILE A 13 2.92 21.03 15.48
C ILE A 13 4.41 20.67 15.26
N ARG A 14 5.14 20.28 16.29
CA ARG A 14 6.54 19.86 16.24
C ARG A 14 6.78 18.43 16.69
N ASP A 15 5.73 17.68 17.03
CA ASP A 15 5.90 16.28 17.42
C ASP A 15 6.39 15.47 16.22
N SER A 16 7.22 14.49 16.51
CA SER A 16 7.78 13.62 15.49
C SER A 16 6.98 12.34 15.36
N PHE A 17 6.91 11.85 14.14
CA PHE A 17 6.42 10.50 13.85
C PHE A 17 7.35 9.82 12.84
N MET A 18 7.31 8.48 12.81
CA MET A 18 8.08 7.69 11.87
C MET A 18 7.17 7.00 10.86
N GLY A 19 7.61 6.91 9.59
CA GLY A 19 6.94 6.16 8.53
C GLY A 19 7.95 5.59 7.55
N LEU A 20 7.55 4.60 6.74
CA LEU A 20 8.38 4.13 5.65
C LEU A 20 8.60 5.24 4.63
N ASP A 21 9.86 5.46 4.27
CA ASP A 21 10.24 6.47 3.28
C ASP A 21 9.48 6.26 1.95
N LEU A 22 8.99 7.35 1.36
CA LEU A 22 8.28 7.31 0.09
C LEU A 22 9.09 6.64 -1.02
N ALA A 23 10.40 6.92 -1.06
CA ALA A 23 11.33 6.30 -2.03
C ALA A 23 11.47 4.79 -1.85
N HIS A 24 11.12 4.28 -0.68
CA HIS A 24 11.19 2.86 -0.33
C HIS A 24 9.81 2.17 -0.33
N GLY A 25 8.81 2.81 -0.92
CA GLY A 25 7.47 2.25 -1.07
C GLY A 25 6.43 2.75 -0.06
N GLY A 26 6.78 3.70 0.80
CA GLY A 26 5.85 4.35 1.73
C GLY A 26 4.69 5.05 1.02
N HIS A 27 3.71 5.49 1.79
CA HIS A 27 2.60 6.30 1.27
C HIS A 27 2.87 7.80 1.48
N LEU A 28 2.33 8.65 0.59
CA LEU A 28 2.47 10.11 0.70
C LEU A 28 2.07 10.63 2.09
N SER A 29 1.00 10.11 2.68
CA SER A 29 0.53 10.51 4.01
C SER A 29 1.39 10.00 5.17
N HIS A 30 2.45 9.24 4.90
CA HIS A 30 3.39 8.76 5.91
C HIS A 30 4.63 9.66 6.04
N GLY A 31 4.49 10.95 5.78
CA GLY A 31 5.55 11.94 6.04
C GLY A 31 6.18 12.59 4.82
N SER A 32 5.59 12.42 3.64
CA SER A 32 6.08 13.13 2.45
C SER A 32 5.97 14.65 2.64
N PRO A 33 7.02 15.43 2.29
CA PRO A 33 7.00 16.89 2.43
C PRO A 33 5.90 17.60 1.65
N VAL A 34 5.34 16.97 0.62
CA VAL A 34 4.23 17.51 -0.17
C VAL A 34 2.85 17.18 0.41
N ASN A 35 2.80 16.40 1.48
CA ASN A 35 1.58 16.05 2.21
C ASN A 35 1.49 16.83 3.52
N MET A 36 0.27 17.08 4.01
CA MET A 36 0.06 17.73 5.29
C MET A 36 0.83 17.07 6.45
N SER A 37 1.00 15.76 6.41
CA SER A 37 1.74 15.01 7.42
C SER A 37 3.21 15.43 7.52
N GLY A 38 3.90 15.62 6.38
CA GLY A 38 5.27 16.10 6.35
C GLY A 38 5.39 17.62 6.46
N THR A 39 4.29 18.37 6.21
CA THR A 39 4.27 19.83 6.33
C THR A 39 4.08 20.27 7.79
N TYR A 40 3.19 19.60 8.54
CA TYR A 40 2.85 20.00 9.91
C TYR A 40 3.66 19.30 10.99
N PHE A 41 4.19 18.11 10.71
CA PHE A 41 4.90 17.30 11.69
C PHE A 41 6.34 17.02 11.25
N LYS A 42 7.19 16.69 12.22
CA LYS A 42 8.55 16.23 11.94
C LYS A 42 8.51 14.74 11.55
N ALA A 43 8.46 14.47 10.27
CA ALA A 43 8.50 13.11 9.74
C ALA A 43 9.94 12.56 9.75
N ILE A 44 10.10 11.30 10.22
CA ILE A 44 11.37 10.56 10.25
C ILE A 44 11.16 9.32 9.38
N GLY A 45 11.91 9.21 8.28
CA GLY A 45 11.85 8.05 7.39
C GLY A 45 12.67 6.88 7.92
N TYR A 46 12.09 5.69 8.06
CA TYR A 46 12.85 4.44 8.09
C TYR A 46 12.89 3.82 6.70
N GLN A 47 13.84 2.95 6.45
CA GLN A 47 14.18 2.48 5.12
C GLN A 47 14.16 0.96 5.02
N LEU A 48 14.32 0.46 3.82
CA LEU A 48 14.57 -0.95 3.55
C LEU A 48 16.07 -1.23 3.70
N ASP A 49 16.41 -2.45 4.07
CA ASP A 49 17.78 -2.94 4.04
C ASP A 49 18.29 -3.00 2.58
N PRO A 50 19.49 -2.48 2.28
CA PRO A 50 19.98 -2.39 0.90
C PRO A 50 20.30 -3.73 0.25
N LYS A 51 20.48 -4.81 1.01
CA LYS A 51 20.79 -6.13 0.49
C LYS A 51 19.56 -6.97 0.25
N THR A 52 18.62 -6.93 1.20
CA THR A 52 17.39 -7.75 1.16
C THR A 52 16.21 -7.02 0.55
N GLU A 53 16.28 -5.70 0.47
CA GLU A 53 15.17 -4.82 0.06
C GLU A 53 13.90 -5.05 0.88
N ARG A 54 14.06 -5.49 2.14
CA ARG A 54 13.01 -5.65 3.14
C ARG A 54 13.13 -4.59 4.22
N VAL A 55 12.05 -4.37 4.98
CA VAL A 55 12.06 -3.41 6.09
C VAL A 55 13.21 -3.73 7.05
N ASP A 56 14.06 -2.73 7.30
CA ASP A 56 15.14 -2.80 8.26
C ASP A 56 14.61 -2.42 9.65
N TYR A 57 14.20 -3.43 10.41
CA TYR A 57 13.66 -3.24 11.76
C TYR A 57 14.73 -2.80 12.76
N ASP A 58 15.99 -3.07 12.53
CA ASP A 58 17.07 -2.64 13.41
C ASP A 58 17.39 -1.16 13.20
N ASP A 59 17.39 -0.68 11.94
CA ASP A 59 17.46 0.76 11.64
C ASP A 59 16.21 1.48 12.18
N MET A 60 15.02 0.88 12.03
CA MET A 60 13.79 1.43 12.62
C MET A 60 13.92 1.59 14.14
N GLU A 61 14.40 0.58 14.85
CA GLU A 61 14.61 0.65 16.30
C GLU A 61 15.64 1.70 16.70
N ARG A 62 16.76 1.74 16.02
CA ARG A 62 17.82 2.73 16.23
C ARG A 62 17.27 4.16 16.10
N LYS A 63 16.55 4.44 15.02
CA LYS A 63 15.91 5.75 14.78
C LYS A 63 14.81 6.06 15.81
N ALA A 64 14.04 5.06 16.21
CA ALA A 64 13.00 5.25 17.24
C ALA A 64 13.63 5.65 18.59
N LEU A 65 14.71 5.00 19.00
CA LEU A 65 15.43 5.34 20.24
C LEU A 65 16.08 6.72 20.19
N GLU A 66 16.64 7.09 19.04
CA GLU A 66 17.28 8.41 18.81
C GLU A 66 16.26 9.55 18.84
N HIS A 67 15.16 9.39 18.10
CA HIS A 67 14.22 10.49 17.86
C HIS A 67 12.99 10.48 18.77
N LYS A 68 12.70 9.38 19.45
CA LYS A 68 11.56 9.18 20.36
C LYS A 68 10.24 9.70 19.78
N PRO A 69 9.82 9.18 18.61
CA PRO A 69 8.60 9.65 17.95
C PRO A 69 7.37 9.35 18.82
N LYS A 70 6.33 10.17 18.69
CA LYS A 70 5.02 9.93 19.33
C LYS A 70 4.21 8.86 18.62
N LEU A 71 4.46 8.64 17.34
CA LEU A 71 3.73 7.73 16.48
C LEU A 71 4.71 7.00 15.55
N ILE A 72 4.54 5.69 15.42
CA ILE A 72 5.20 4.88 14.39
C ILE A 72 4.13 4.36 13.46
N VAL A 73 4.28 4.63 12.16
CA VAL A 73 3.35 4.22 11.10
C VAL A 73 3.97 3.07 10.32
N GLY A 74 3.29 1.92 10.31
CA GLY A 74 3.59 0.80 9.41
C GLY A 74 2.60 0.75 8.27
N GLY A 75 3.04 0.23 7.12
CA GLY A 75 2.24 0.14 5.92
C GLY A 75 2.91 0.81 4.74
N ALA A 76 2.52 0.42 3.53
CA ALA A 76 3.15 0.87 2.31
C ALA A 76 2.20 0.84 1.12
N SER A 77 2.53 1.63 0.09
CA SER A 77 1.86 1.62 -1.21
C SER A 77 2.52 0.68 -2.21
N ALA A 78 3.81 0.41 -2.04
CA ALA A 78 4.64 -0.35 -2.99
C ALA A 78 5.65 -1.27 -2.28
N TYR A 79 5.19 -1.99 -1.27
CA TYR A 79 5.98 -3.01 -0.57
C TYR A 79 5.31 -4.36 -0.73
N SER A 80 6.04 -5.32 -1.28
CA SER A 80 5.50 -6.61 -1.71
C SER A 80 5.64 -7.74 -0.68
N ARG A 81 6.23 -7.48 0.48
CA ARG A 81 6.49 -8.49 1.52
C ARG A 81 5.61 -8.31 2.74
N GLU A 82 5.54 -9.35 3.57
CA GLU A 82 4.86 -9.27 4.86
C GLU A 82 5.61 -8.37 5.84
N TRP A 83 4.87 -7.86 6.82
CA TRP A 83 5.35 -7.01 7.89
C TRP A 83 5.47 -7.79 9.20
N ASP A 84 6.54 -7.59 9.94
CA ASP A 84 6.64 -8.08 11.32
C ASP A 84 5.98 -7.07 12.28
N TYR A 85 4.66 -7.14 12.40
CA TYR A 85 3.90 -6.27 13.27
C TYR A 85 4.27 -6.44 14.75
N LYS A 86 4.68 -7.64 15.15
CA LYS A 86 5.14 -7.92 16.51
C LYS A 86 6.41 -7.14 16.82
N ARG A 87 7.39 -7.20 15.93
CA ARG A 87 8.65 -6.46 16.07
C ARG A 87 8.41 -4.95 16.08
N MET A 88 7.51 -4.46 15.21
CA MET A 88 7.13 -3.04 15.21
C MET A 88 6.49 -2.62 16.54
N ARG A 89 5.65 -3.47 17.13
CA ARG A 89 5.04 -3.20 18.44
C ARG A 89 6.09 -3.15 19.54
N GLU A 90 7.03 -4.06 19.57
CA GLU A 90 8.14 -4.06 20.53
C GLU A 90 8.97 -2.77 20.44
N ILE A 91 9.23 -2.29 19.22
CA ILE A 91 9.94 -1.02 18.99
C ILE A 91 9.12 0.16 19.51
N ALA A 92 7.84 0.21 19.20
CA ALA A 92 6.94 1.28 19.64
C ALA A 92 6.87 1.34 21.18
N ASP A 93 6.73 0.19 21.84
CA ASP A 93 6.64 0.10 23.31
C ASP A 93 7.95 0.58 23.97
N LYS A 94 9.13 0.30 23.41
CA LYS A 94 10.44 0.76 23.93
C LYS A 94 10.54 2.28 24.03
N VAL A 95 9.86 3.02 23.17
CA VAL A 95 9.92 4.49 23.12
C VAL A 95 8.64 5.17 23.55
N GLY A 96 7.62 4.40 23.96
CA GLY A 96 6.30 4.90 24.36
C GLY A 96 5.52 5.51 23.18
N ALA A 97 5.74 5.05 21.96
CA ALA A 97 5.05 5.51 20.78
C ALA A 97 3.73 4.76 20.55
N ILE A 98 2.74 5.43 19.95
CA ILE A 98 1.57 4.76 19.38
C ILE A 98 2.02 4.04 18.09
N LEU A 99 1.69 2.75 17.97
CA LEU A 99 1.83 2.02 16.72
C LEU A 99 0.53 2.12 15.92
N LEU A 100 0.61 2.72 14.75
CA LEU A 100 -0.47 2.77 13.76
C LEU A 100 -0.07 1.93 12.55
N ILE A 101 -0.92 1.01 12.14
CA ILE A 101 -0.72 0.23 10.91
C ILE A 101 -1.76 0.61 9.86
N ASP A 102 -1.29 1.13 8.74
CA ASP A 102 -2.10 1.33 7.55
C ASP A 102 -2.05 0.08 6.67
N MET A 103 -3.10 -0.75 6.78
CA MET A 103 -3.22 -1.99 6.01
C MET A 103 -3.93 -1.81 4.67
N ALA A 104 -4.14 -0.59 4.21
CA ALA A 104 -5.00 -0.27 3.06
C ALA A 104 -4.74 -1.14 1.82
N HIS A 105 -3.49 -1.38 1.47
CA HIS A 105 -3.15 -2.19 0.29
C HIS A 105 -3.44 -3.68 0.48
N THR A 106 -3.24 -4.21 1.67
CA THR A 106 -3.32 -5.65 1.98
C THR A 106 -4.59 -6.05 2.72
N ALA A 107 -5.49 -5.10 3.01
CA ALA A 107 -6.67 -5.32 3.85
C ALA A 107 -7.56 -6.49 3.38
N GLY A 108 -7.72 -6.68 2.07
CA GLY A 108 -8.49 -7.81 1.54
C GLY A 108 -7.85 -9.17 1.82
N LEU A 109 -6.53 -9.26 1.70
CA LEU A 109 -5.76 -10.48 2.00
C LEU A 109 -5.78 -10.78 3.51
N ILE A 110 -5.70 -9.75 4.35
CA ILE A 110 -5.81 -9.87 5.81
C ILE A 110 -7.23 -10.33 6.21
N ALA A 111 -8.28 -9.74 5.63
CA ALA A 111 -9.67 -10.15 5.87
C ALA A 111 -9.91 -11.61 5.45
N ALA A 112 -9.29 -12.07 4.37
CA ALA A 112 -9.32 -13.46 3.92
C ALA A 112 -8.48 -14.43 4.79
N GLY A 113 -7.72 -13.92 5.77
CA GLY A 113 -6.84 -14.71 6.63
C GLY A 113 -5.61 -15.27 5.90
N LEU A 114 -5.13 -14.57 4.87
CA LEU A 114 -3.96 -14.97 4.07
C LEU A 114 -2.68 -14.22 4.45
N LEU A 115 -2.80 -13.14 5.20
CA LEU A 115 -1.70 -12.37 5.79
C LEU A 115 -1.99 -12.12 7.27
N GLU A 116 -0.94 -11.83 8.04
CA GLU A 116 -1.04 -11.53 9.46
C GLU A 116 -1.97 -10.35 9.73
N ASN A 117 -2.79 -10.47 10.79
CA ASN A 117 -3.72 -9.42 11.18
C ASN A 117 -3.06 -8.41 12.14
N PRO A 118 -2.85 -7.15 11.72
CA PRO A 118 -2.20 -6.13 12.54
C PRO A 118 -2.99 -5.71 13.77
N VAL A 119 -4.32 -5.93 13.81
CA VAL A 119 -5.18 -5.55 14.95
C VAL A 119 -4.74 -6.20 16.25
N LYS A 120 -4.04 -7.34 16.19
CA LYS A 120 -3.49 -8.03 17.37
C LYS A 120 -2.33 -7.26 18.01
N TYR A 121 -1.59 -6.46 17.25
CA TYR A 121 -0.35 -5.83 17.67
C TYR A 121 -0.43 -4.31 17.73
N ALA A 122 -1.10 -3.70 16.74
CA ALA A 122 -1.18 -2.26 16.63
C ALA A 122 -2.13 -1.66 17.66
N HIS A 123 -1.83 -0.43 18.08
CA HIS A 123 -2.73 0.38 18.88
C HIS A 123 -3.92 0.85 18.04
N ILE A 124 -3.64 1.28 16.80
CA ILE A 124 -4.63 1.78 15.85
C ILE A 124 -4.32 1.14 14.48
N VAL A 125 -5.36 0.73 13.77
CA VAL A 125 -5.25 0.22 12.40
C VAL A 125 -6.13 1.06 11.50
N THR A 126 -5.59 1.49 10.36
CA THR A 126 -6.34 2.20 9.33
C THR A 126 -6.37 1.41 8.05
N SER A 127 -7.41 1.61 7.27
CA SER A 127 -7.52 1.06 5.92
C SER A 127 -8.38 1.93 5.03
N THR A 128 -8.11 1.84 3.73
CA THR A 128 -9.11 2.19 2.72
C THR A 128 -10.02 1.00 2.47
N THR A 129 -11.25 1.27 1.97
CA THR A 129 -12.20 0.20 1.62
C THR A 129 -12.20 -0.16 0.13
N HIS A 130 -11.53 0.63 -0.72
CA HIS A 130 -11.60 0.57 -2.19
C HIS A 130 -10.37 -0.03 -2.89
N LYS A 131 -9.49 -0.73 -2.15
CA LYS A 131 -8.33 -1.45 -2.73
C LYS A 131 -8.62 -2.95 -2.74
N THR A 132 -7.79 -3.77 -2.11
CA THR A 132 -8.02 -5.22 -2.09
C THR A 132 -9.30 -5.64 -1.37
N LEU A 133 -9.89 -4.78 -0.52
CA LEU A 133 -11.22 -5.01 0.06
C LEU A 133 -12.38 -4.92 -0.96
N ARG A 134 -12.15 -4.36 -2.16
CA ARG A 134 -13.13 -4.25 -3.26
C ARG A 134 -14.41 -3.47 -2.94
N GLY A 135 -14.36 -2.60 -1.93
CA GLY A 135 -15.51 -1.78 -1.53
C GLY A 135 -15.51 -0.38 -2.16
N PRO A 136 -16.44 0.48 -1.75
CA PRO A 136 -16.53 1.85 -2.20
C PRO A 136 -15.33 2.67 -1.69
N ARG A 137 -15.08 3.83 -2.31
CA ARG A 137 -14.06 4.77 -1.84
C ARG A 137 -14.40 5.29 -0.45
N GLY A 138 -13.51 5.04 0.49
CA GLY A 138 -13.65 5.46 1.88
C GLY A 138 -12.53 4.90 2.75
N GLY A 139 -12.56 5.21 4.04
CA GLY A 139 -11.63 4.71 5.04
C GLY A 139 -12.36 4.10 6.23
N ILE A 140 -11.62 3.30 6.99
CA ILE A 140 -12.01 2.76 8.29
C ILE A 140 -10.86 2.90 9.27
N ILE A 141 -11.20 3.03 10.55
CA ILE A 141 -10.26 3.01 11.68
C ILE A 141 -10.69 1.90 12.62
N LEU A 142 -9.77 1.06 13.01
CA LEU A 142 -10.00 -0.10 13.85
C LEU A 142 -9.06 -0.07 15.06
N MET A 143 -9.51 -0.61 16.16
CA MET A 143 -8.69 -0.91 17.35
C MET A 143 -9.07 -2.28 17.88
N GLY A 144 -8.08 -3.08 18.26
CA GLY A 144 -8.31 -4.38 18.90
C GLY A 144 -8.75 -4.23 20.35
N LYS A 145 -8.26 -3.19 21.01
CA LYS A 145 -8.59 -2.84 22.40
C LYS A 145 -8.55 -1.34 22.56
N ASP A 146 -9.54 -0.76 23.25
CA ASP A 146 -9.52 0.64 23.63
C ASP A 146 -8.59 0.88 24.83
N PHE A 147 -8.03 2.09 24.94
CA PHE A 147 -7.08 2.43 25.99
C PHE A 147 -7.15 3.92 26.34
N GLU A 148 -6.69 4.29 27.52
CA GLU A 148 -6.56 5.69 27.92
C GLU A 148 -5.53 6.40 27.06
N ASN A 149 -5.84 7.63 26.63
CA ASN A 149 -4.89 8.40 25.83
C ASN A 149 -3.60 8.72 26.62
N PRO A 150 -2.42 8.58 25.99
CA PRO A 150 -1.14 8.82 26.68
C PRO A 150 -0.81 10.30 26.89
N TRP A 151 -1.64 11.21 26.37
CA TRP A 151 -1.40 12.66 26.42
C TRP A 151 -2.07 13.36 27.60
N GLY A 152 -2.77 12.59 28.46
CA GLY A 152 -3.44 13.12 29.65
C GLY A 152 -4.68 13.99 29.36
N LEU A 153 -5.24 13.90 28.16
CA LEU A 153 -6.45 14.63 27.77
C LEU A 153 -7.64 14.14 28.59
N LYS A 154 -8.39 15.10 29.17
CA LYS A 154 -9.51 14.83 30.07
C LYS A 154 -10.83 15.37 29.55
N THR A 155 -11.91 14.77 30.01
CA THR A 155 -13.26 15.29 29.84
C THR A 155 -13.45 16.52 30.71
N PRO A 156 -14.51 17.35 30.51
CA PRO A 156 -14.84 18.45 31.40
C PRO A 156 -15.05 18.03 32.88
N LYS A 157 -15.36 16.76 33.12
CA LYS A 157 -15.52 16.17 34.47
C LYS A 157 -14.20 15.66 35.08
N GLY A 158 -13.04 15.90 34.43
CA GLY A 158 -11.72 15.49 34.90
C GLY A 158 -11.36 14.02 34.66
N VAL A 159 -12.18 13.24 33.95
CA VAL A 159 -11.92 11.84 33.64
C VAL A 159 -11.02 11.76 32.39
N THR A 160 -9.99 10.92 32.40
CA THR A 160 -9.11 10.68 31.24
C THR A 160 -9.94 10.15 30.08
N LYS A 161 -9.76 10.73 28.90
CA LYS A 161 -10.44 10.28 27.67
C LYS A 161 -9.84 8.98 27.16
N MET A 162 -10.68 8.07 26.72
CA MET A 162 -10.27 6.89 25.97
C MET A 162 -9.84 7.29 24.55
N MET A 163 -8.97 6.49 23.94
CA MET A 163 -8.49 6.75 22.57
C MET A 163 -9.64 6.76 21.55
N SER A 164 -10.63 5.88 21.72
CA SER A 164 -11.83 5.88 20.86
C SER A 164 -12.58 7.21 20.87
N GLN A 165 -12.69 7.85 22.05
CA GLN A 165 -13.33 9.15 22.16
C GLN A 165 -12.56 10.25 21.42
N ILE A 166 -11.22 10.19 21.46
CA ILE A 166 -10.35 11.13 20.76
C ILE A 166 -10.49 10.94 19.25
N LEU A 167 -10.39 9.70 18.77
CA LEU A 167 -10.52 9.38 17.34
C LEU A 167 -11.91 9.77 16.81
N ASN A 168 -12.98 9.46 17.52
CA ASN A 168 -14.34 9.84 17.12
C ASN A 168 -14.49 11.37 17.04
N SER A 169 -13.98 12.11 18.04
CA SER A 169 -14.01 13.57 18.05
C SER A 169 -13.18 14.18 16.93
N ALA A 170 -12.04 13.57 16.60
CA ALA A 170 -11.18 14.01 15.50
C ALA A 170 -11.80 13.73 14.11
N VAL A 171 -12.57 12.63 13.97
CA VAL A 171 -13.37 12.39 12.75
C VAL A 171 -14.50 13.41 12.67
N PHE A 172 -15.34 13.46 13.68
CA PHE A 172 -16.49 14.38 13.73
C PHE A 172 -16.63 14.95 15.14
N PRO A 173 -16.69 16.26 15.28
CA PRO A 173 -16.75 17.30 14.24
C PRO A 173 -15.37 17.81 13.74
N GLY A 174 -14.26 17.14 14.09
CA GLY A 174 -12.91 17.66 13.88
C GLY A 174 -12.57 17.89 12.39
N ILE A 175 -12.77 16.91 11.52
CA ILE A 175 -12.35 16.96 10.11
C ILE A 175 -13.54 16.80 9.17
N GLN A 176 -14.54 15.96 9.53
CA GLN A 176 -15.67 15.62 8.67
C GLN A 176 -16.97 16.25 9.19
N GLY A 177 -17.98 16.31 8.31
CA GLY A 177 -19.34 16.73 8.58
C GLY A 177 -20.34 15.60 8.33
N GLY A 178 -21.44 15.91 7.63
CA GLY A 178 -22.50 14.94 7.32
C GLY A 178 -21.99 13.71 6.60
N PRO A 179 -22.38 12.49 7.03
CA PRO A 179 -21.88 11.25 6.44
C PRO A 179 -22.49 10.98 5.05
N LEU A 180 -21.72 10.30 4.19
CA LEU A 180 -22.18 9.80 2.90
C LEU A 180 -22.85 8.43 3.11
N GLU A 181 -24.13 8.40 3.43
CA GLU A 181 -24.86 7.18 3.83
C GLU A 181 -24.85 6.10 2.74
N HIS A 182 -24.91 6.48 1.46
CA HIS A 182 -24.78 5.54 0.35
C HIS A 182 -23.41 4.84 0.33
N VAL A 183 -22.32 5.54 0.72
CA VAL A 183 -20.99 4.93 0.86
C VAL A 183 -20.97 3.99 2.07
N ILE A 184 -21.62 4.34 3.18
CA ILE A 184 -21.73 3.49 4.37
C ILE A 184 -22.48 2.21 4.02
N ALA A 185 -23.61 2.30 3.34
CA ALA A 185 -24.36 1.15 2.86
C ALA A 185 -23.54 0.26 1.91
N ALA A 186 -22.82 0.87 0.96
CA ALA A 186 -21.94 0.13 0.06
C ALA A 186 -20.76 -0.55 0.80
N LYS A 187 -20.23 0.04 1.88
CA LYS A 187 -19.24 -0.62 2.75
C LYS A 187 -19.83 -1.86 3.42
N ALA A 188 -21.08 -1.78 3.91
CA ALA A 188 -21.73 -2.92 4.56
C ALA A 188 -21.88 -4.09 3.57
N VAL A 189 -22.27 -3.83 2.32
CA VAL A 189 -22.32 -4.85 1.25
C VAL A 189 -20.94 -5.44 1.01
N ALA A 190 -19.91 -4.62 0.81
CA ALA A 190 -18.56 -5.08 0.55
C ALA A 190 -17.98 -5.92 1.71
N PHE A 191 -18.30 -5.59 2.94
CA PHE A 191 -17.88 -6.38 4.11
C PHE A 191 -18.66 -7.71 4.19
N GLY A 192 -19.94 -7.72 3.82
CA GLY A 192 -20.72 -8.93 3.68
C GLY A 192 -20.12 -9.87 2.63
N GLU A 193 -19.74 -9.35 1.46
CA GLU A 193 -19.04 -10.11 0.42
C GLU A 193 -17.68 -10.63 0.93
N ALA A 194 -16.94 -9.84 1.69
CA ALA A 194 -15.64 -10.25 2.25
C ALA A 194 -15.74 -11.37 3.30
N LEU A 195 -16.92 -11.61 3.87
CA LEU A 195 -17.19 -12.72 4.78
C LEU A 195 -17.55 -14.03 4.04
N ASP A 196 -17.91 -13.93 2.75
CA ASP A 196 -18.24 -15.12 1.96
C ASP A 196 -17.00 -15.96 1.67
N PRO A 197 -17.08 -17.31 1.74
CA PRO A 197 -15.95 -18.19 1.44
C PRO A 197 -15.34 -17.98 0.05
N SER A 198 -16.11 -17.57 -0.95
CA SER A 198 -15.64 -17.29 -2.31
C SER A 198 -14.64 -16.14 -2.34
N TYR A 199 -14.75 -15.17 -1.42
CA TYR A 199 -13.81 -14.07 -1.29
C TYR A 199 -12.40 -14.55 -0.91
N LYS A 200 -12.32 -15.55 -0.04
CA LYS A 200 -11.02 -16.17 0.30
C LYS A 200 -10.37 -16.84 -0.90
N GLU A 201 -11.15 -17.55 -1.71
CA GLU A 201 -10.66 -18.19 -2.93
C GLU A 201 -10.21 -17.14 -3.97
N TYR A 202 -10.94 -16.05 -4.10
CA TYR A 202 -10.53 -14.90 -4.91
C TYR A 202 -9.19 -14.33 -4.45
N GLN A 203 -8.99 -14.08 -3.18
CA GLN A 203 -7.75 -13.52 -2.65
C GLN A 203 -6.56 -14.50 -2.80
N LYS A 204 -6.79 -15.81 -2.66
CA LYS A 204 -5.78 -16.83 -2.99
C LYS A 204 -5.38 -16.76 -4.46
N GLN A 205 -6.34 -16.58 -5.36
CA GLN A 205 -6.06 -16.44 -6.79
C GLN A 205 -5.27 -15.16 -7.08
N VAL A 206 -5.57 -14.06 -6.39
CA VAL A 206 -4.79 -12.81 -6.48
C VAL A 206 -3.31 -13.05 -6.13
N GLN A 207 -3.02 -13.76 -5.03
CA GLN A 207 -1.63 -14.09 -4.65
C GLN A 207 -0.96 -15.03 -5.66
N LYS A 208 -1.65 -16.06 -6.16
CA LYS A 208 -1.11 -16.98 -7.16
C LYS A 208 -0.73 -16.21 -8.44
N ASN A 209 -1.63 -15.36 -8.91
CA ASN A 209 -1.37 -14.52 -10.09
C ASN A 209 -0.17 -13.60 -9.86
N ALA A 210 -0.05 -12.99 -8.67
CA ALA A 210 1.07 -12.11 -8.36
C ALA A 210 2.40 -12.85 -8.35
N LYS A 211 2.46 -14.06 -7.77
CA LYS A 211 3.66 -14.90 -7.80
C LYS A 211 4.04 -15.31 -9.22
N ALA A 212 3.08 -15.81 -9.99
CA ALA A 212 3.31 -16.23 -11.38
C ALA A 212 3.78 -15.05 -12.25
N MET A 213 3.20 -13.86 -12.08
CA MET A 213 3.61 -12.66 -12.80
C MET A 213 5.05 -12.24 -12.42
N ALA A 214 5.40 -12.25 -11.13
CA ALA A 214 6.75 -11.95 -10.66
C ALA A 214 7.79 -12.93 -11.23
N GLU A 215 7.47 -14.23 -11.24
CA GLU A 215 8.31 -15.26 -11.85
C GLU A 215 8.49 -15.06 -13.36
N ALA A 216 7.42 -14.69 -14.07
CA ALA A 216 7.46 -14.42 -15.50
C ALA A 216 8.35 -13.21 -15.84
N PHE A 217 8.34 -12.16 -15.01
CA PHE A 217 9.28 -11.03 -15.13
C PHE A 217 10.71 -11.47 -14.88
N THR A 218 10.95 -12.24 -13.81
CA THR A 218 12.30 -12.73 -13.46
C THR A 218 12.88 -13.60 -14.59
N LYS A 219 12.09 -14.51 -15.17
CA LYS A 219 12.50 -15.33 -16.32
C LYS A 219 12.92 -14.50 -17.54
N ARG A 220 12.38 -13.28 -17.68
CA ARG A 220 12.73 -12.33 -18.74
C ARG A 220 13.86 -11.37 -18.40
N GLY A 221 14.54 -11.60 -17.26
CA GLY A 221 15.69 -10.81 -16.84
C GLY A 221 15.37 -9.50 -16.12
N TYR A 222 14.13 -9.30 -15.69
CA TYR A 222 13.81 -8.19 -14.81
C TYR A 222 14.14 -8.53 -13.36
N LYS A 223 14.54 -7.52 -12.60
CA LYS A 223 14.67 -7.63 -11.15
C LYS A 223 13.33 -7.30 -10.49
N ILE A 224 12.83 -8.20 -9.66
CA ILE A 224 11.72 -7.93 -8.75
C ILE A 224 12.31 -7.48 -7.40
N VAL A 225 11.90 -6.31 -6.93
CA VAL A 225 12.33 -5.78 -5.64
C VAL A 225 12.00 -6.79 -4.53
N SER A 226 12.96 -7.03 -3.63
CA SER A 226 12.90 -8.05 -2.58
C SER A 226 12.72 -9.50 -3.09
N GLU A 227 13.06 -9.78 -4.36
CA GLU A 227 13.07 -11.11 -4.95
C GLU A 227 11.70 -11.81 -5.00
N GLY A 228 10.59 -11.04 -5.08
CA GLY A 228 9.26 -11.61 -5.25
C GLY A 228 8.16 -10.88 -4.49
N THR A 229 7.05 -11.58 -4.25
CA THR A 229 5.89 -11.02 -3.57
C THR A 229 5.18 -12.04 -2.67
N ASP A 230 4.69 -11.56 -1.53
CA ASP A 230 3.84 -12.30 -0.60
C ASP A 230 2.38 -11.81 -0.68
N ASN A 231 2.11 -10.74 -1.43
CA ASN A 231 0.79 -10.11 -1.49
C ASN A 231 0.24 -9.98 -2.93
N HIS A 232 -0.46 -8.92 -3.24
CA HIS A 232 -1.19 -8.69 -4.50
C HIS A 232 -0.41 -7.88 -5.54
N LEU A 233 0.74 -7.35 -5.19
CA LEU A 233 1.52 -6.46 -6.04
C LEU A 233 2.99 -6.88 -6.12
N MET A 234 3.69 -6.36 -7.10
CA MET A 234 5.14 -6.42 -7.22
C MET A 234 5.69 -5.09 -7.72
N LEU A 235 6.94 -4.84 -7.37
CA LEU A 235 7.70 -3.70 -7.85
C LEU A 235 8.83 -4.21 -8.76
N VAL A 236 8.77 -3.80 -10.02
CA VAL A 236 9.74 -4.19 -11.05
C VAL A 236 10.80 -3.10 -11.17
N ASP A 237 12.06 -3.44 -10.94
CA ASP A 237 13.21 -2.58 -11.16
C ASP A 237 13.68 -2.70 -12.61
N LEU A 238 13.57 -1.62 -13.38
CA LEU A 238 13.93 -1.59 -14.80
C LEU A 238 15.44 -1.50 -15.02
N ARG A 239 16.20 -1.02 -14.04
CA ARG A 239 17.65 -0.73 -14.18
C ARG A 239 18.47 -1.96 -14.57
N THR A 240 18.04 -3.15 -14.16
CA THR A 240 18.78 -4.38 -14.46
C THR A 240 18.71 -4.76 -15.93
N LYS A 241 17.56 -4.61 -16.56
CA LYS A 241 17.34 -5.01 -17.98
C LYS A 241 17.44 -3.84 -18.94
N PHE A 242 16.94 -2.68 -18.56
CA PHE A 242 16.88 -1.47 -19.37
C PHE A 242 17.40 -0.26 -18.57
N PRO A 243 18.74 -0.11 -18.43
CA PRO A 243 19.33 0.94 -17.57
C PRO A 243 18.90 2.36 -17.92
N GLU A 244 18.66 2.63 -19.21
CA GLU A 244 18.28 3.97 -19.69
C GLU A 244 16.78 4.23 -19.64
N LEU A 245 15.96 3.17 -19.53
CA LEU A 245 14.50 3.30 -19.51
C LEU A 245 14.03 3.89 -18.17
N THR A 246 13.33 5.02 -18.23
CA THR A 246 12.71 5.61 -17.05
C THR A 246 11.34 4.99 -16.79
N GLY A 247 10.93 4.94 -15.52
CA GLY A 247 9.57 4.52 -15.17
C GLY A 247 8.49 5.39 -15.84
N LYS A 248 8.77 6.69 -16.04
CA LYS A 248 7.88 7.62 -16.74
C LYS A 248 7.65 7.22 -18.19
N LEU A 249 8.69 6.89 -18.94
CA LEU A 249 8.56 6.47 -20.33
C LEU A 249 7.88 5.10 -20.39
N ALA A 250 8.29 4.16 -19.54
CA ALA A 250 7.71 2.82 -19.43
C ALA A 250 6.20 2.87 -19.11
N GLU A 251 5.76 3.69 -18.17
CA GLU A 251 4.34 3.92 -17.89
C GLU A 251 3.61 4.44 -19.13
N LYS A 252 4.16 5.48 -19.78
CA LYS A 252 3.56 6.11 -20.97
C LYS A 252 3.33 5.11 -22.10
N CYS A 253 4.33 4.32 -22.46
CA CYS A 253 4.22 3.39 -23.58
C CYS A 253 3.30 2.19 -23.24
N LEU A 254 3.31 1.69 -22.00
CA LEU A 254 2.40 0.62 -21.58
C LEU A 254 0.95 1.09 -21.55
N VAL A 255 0.67 2.29 -21.04
CA VAL A 255 -0.68 2.86 -21.06
C VAL A 255 -1.16 3.07 -22.50
N ALA A 256 -0.28 3.46 -23.43
CA ALA A 256 -0.61 3.55 -24.86
C ALA A 256 -0.95 2.19 -25.48
N ALA A 257 -0.44 1.08 -24.92
CA ALA A 257 -0.79 -0.29 -25.28
C ALA A 257 -2.00 -0.86 -24.51
N ASP A 258 -2.78 -0.02 -23.82
CA ASP A 258 -3.89 -0.39 -22.93
C ASP A 258 -3.48 -1.32 -21.75
N ILE A 259 -2.22 -1.26 -21.34
CA ILE A 259 -1.69 -1.96 -20.15
C ILE A 259 -1.53 -0.96 -19.02
N THR A 260 -2.47 -0.95 -18.08
CA THR A 260 -2.46 -0.02 -16.95
C THR A 260 -1.42 -0.41 -15.92
N THR A 261 -0.49 0.50 -15.65
CA THR A 261 0.52 0.40 -14.59
C THR A 261 0.79 1.79 -14.04
N ASN A 262 1.66 1.92 -13.05
CA ASN A 262 2.19 3.22 -12.65
C ASN A 262 3.70 3.17 -12.45
N LYS A 263 4.36 4.28 -12.81
CA LYS A 263 5.76 4.47 -12.46
C LYS A 263 5.92 4.50 -10.95
N ASN A 264 7.00 3.96 -10.45
CA ASN A 264 7.30 3.92 -9.02
C ASN A 264 8.80 4.05 -8.77
N MET A 265 9.19 4.74 -7.72
CA MET A 265 10.57 4.67 -7.26
C MET A 265 10.88 3.25 -6.81
N VAL A 266 12.10 2.82 -7.02
CA VAL A 266 12.62 1.58 -6.44
C VAL A 266 13.52 1.93 -5.26
N PRO A 267 13.77 1.03 -4.31
CA PRO A 267 14.66 1.32 -3.19
C PRO A 267 16.01 1.84 -3.70
N PHE A 268 16.51 2.89 -3.05
CA PHE A 268 17.78 3.56 -3.41
C PHE A 268 17.81 4.06 -4.86
N ASP A 269 16.67 4.52 -5.36
CA ASP A 269 16.55 5.08 -6.70
C ASP A 269 17.34 6.38 -6.81
N SER A 270 18.23 6.49 -7.80
CA SER A 270 18.99 7.70 -8.09
C SER A 270 18.22 8.72 -8.93
N ARG A 271 17.09 8.31 -9.52
CA ARG A 271 16.23 9.19 -10.33
C ARG A 271 15.23 9.93 -9.44
N SER A 272 14.78 11.09 -9.92
CA SER A 272 13.76 11.86 -9.22
C SER A 272 12.39 11.13 -9.18
N PRO A 273 11.51 11.48 -8.24
CA PRO A 273 10.14 10.92 -8.18
C PRO A 273 9.30 11.18 -9.45
N PHE A 274 9.70 12.14 -10.29
CA PHE A 274 9.02 12.43 -11.55
C PHE A 274 9.45 11.52 -12.70
N GLN A 275 10.62 10.91 -12.61
CA GLN A 275 11.18 9.99 -13.61
C GLN A 275 11.05 8.54 -13.18
N THR A 276 11.54 8.21 -11.99
CA THR A 276 11.60 6.89 -11.36
C THR A 276 12.36 5.83 -12.19
N SER A 277 12.69 4.71 -11.57
CA SER A 277 13.38 3.58 -12.22
C SER A 277 12.57 2.29 -12.20
N GLY A 278 11.35 2.32 -11.73
CA GLY A 278 10.51 1.13 -11.59
C GLY A 278 9.07 1.30 -12.02
N LEU A 279 8.41 0.17 -12.07
CA LEU A 279 6.97 0.03 -12.32
C LEU A 279 6.35 -0.82 -11.22
N ARG A 280 5.14 -0.45 -10.80
CA ARG A 280 4.33 -1.26 -9.88
C ARG A 280 3.21 -1.93 -10.64
N PHE A 281 3.13 -3.25 -10.53
CA PHE A 281 2.04 -4.07 -11.03
C PHE A 281 1.26 -4.72 -9.89
N GLY A 282 -0.03 -4.95 -10.12
CA GLY A 282 -0.89 -5.65 -9.17
C GLY A 282 -1.92 -6.50 -9.91
N THR A 283 -2.35 -7.57 -9.29
CA THR A 283 -3.20 -8.59 -9.91
C THR A 283 -4.69 -8.59 -9.53
N PRO A 284 -5.19 -7.80 -8.56
CA PRO A 284 -6.60 -7.86 -8.19
C PRO A 284 -7.56 -7.61 -9.35
N ALA A 285 -7.29 -6.59 -10.18
CA ALA A 285 -8.18 -6.21 -11.29
C ALA A 285 -8.30 -7.30 -12.35
N ILE A 286 -7.17 -7.89 -12.75
CA ILE A 286 -7.16 -8.98 -13.74
C ILE A 286 -7.76 -10.27 -13.16
N THR A 287 -7.54 -10.55 -11.87
CA THR A 287 -8.17 -11.67 -11.18
C THR A 287 -9.69 -11.51 -11.12
N THR A 288 -10.20 -10.31 -10.85
CA THR A 288 -11.64 -10.02 -10.89
C THR A 288 -12.25 -10.29 -12.27
N ARG A 289 -11.47 -10.08 -13.33
CA ARG A 289 -11.88 -10.39 -14.71
C ARG A 289 -11.79 -11.87 -15.07
N GLY A 290 -11.28 -12.73 -14.18
CA GLY A 290 -11.20 -14.17 -14.36
C GLY A 290 -9.88 -14.72 -14.87
N LEU A 291 -8.84 -13.87 -15.05
CA LEU A 291 -7.51 -14.35 -15.45
C LEU A 291 -6.85 -15.11 -14.29
N LYS A 292 -6.12 -16.15 -14.64
CA LYS A 292 -5.40 -17.02 -13.72
C LYS A 292 -3.90 -17.05 -14.06
N GLU A 293 -3.13 -17.83 -13.29
CA GLU A 293 -1.68 -17.89 -13.39
C GLU A 293 -1.15 -18.30 -14.80
N ASP A 294 -1.92 -19.10 -15.54
CA ASP A 294 -1.58 -19.53 -16.90
C ASP A 294 -1.47 -18.36 -17.90
N LYS A 295 -2.14 -17.25 -17.61
CA LYS A 295 -2.11 -16.04 -18.45
C LYS A 295 -0.99 -15.06 -18.08
N MET A 296 -0.33 -15.23 -16.94
CA MET A 296 0.66 -14.25 -16.45
C MET A 296 1.89 -14.19 -17.36
N GLU A 297 2.32 -15.33 -17.90
CA GLU A 297 3.44 -15.39 -18.85
C GLU A 297 3.14 -14.62 -20.15
N GLU A 298 1.93 -14.76 -20.69
CA GLU A 298 1.48 -14.05 -21.90
C GLU A 298 1.40 -12.54 -21.66
N ILE A 299 0.84 -12.12 -20.52
CA ILE A 299 0.76 -10.71 -20.14
C ILE A 299 2.15 -10.09 -20.03
N VAL A 300 3.07 -10.77 -19.34
CA VAL A 300 4.45 -10.26 -19.17
C VAL A 300 5.20 -10.25 -20.52
N ALA A 301 4.92 -11.19 -21.44
CA ALA A 301 5.47 -11.14 -22.77
C ALA A 301 5.03 -9.90 -23.55
N LEU A 302 3.77 -9.53 -23.47
CA LEU A 302 3.25 -8.30 -24.09
C LEU A 302 3.87 -7.04 -23.47
N ILE A 303 4.02 -7.02 -22.14
CA ILE A 303 4.72 -5.94 -21.43
C ILE A 303 6.17 -5.84 -21.91
N ASP A 304 6.88 -6.95 -21.97
CA ASP A 304 8.29 -7.01 -22.38
C ASP A 304 8.50 -6.52 -23.82
N ARG A 305 7.60 -6.85 -24.72
CA ARG A 305 7.63 -6.37 -26.11
C ARG A 305 7.52 -4.85 -26.20
N VAL A 306 6.65 -4.23 -25.41
CA VAL A 306 6.52 -2.77 -25.36
C VAL A 306 7.76 -2.13 -24.77
N LEU A 307 8.26 -2.67 -23.64
CA LEU A 307 9.40 -2.09 -22.91
C LEU A 307 10.73 -2.27 -23.67
N SER A 308 10.84 -3.29 -24.53
CA SER A 308 12.03 -3.53 -25.36
C SER A 308 12.18 -2.52 -26.49
N ASP A 309 11.10 -1.88 -26.93
CA ASP A 309 11.11 -0.85 -27.97
C ASP A 309 10.03 0.21 -27.68
N PRO A 310 10.26 1.04 -26.64
CA PRO A 310 9.23 1.86 -26.00
C PRO A 310 8.78 3.08 -26.84
N GLU A 311 9.52 3.42 -27.91
CA GLU A 311 9.20 4.54 -28.80
C GLU A 311 8.64 4.07 -30.16
N ASN A 312 8.53 2.76 -30.39
CA ASN A 312 7.98 2.19 -31.61
C ASN A 312 6.47 2.16 -31.58
N GLU A 313 5.84 3.18 -32.15
CA GLU A 313 4.37 3.31 -32.18
C GLU A 313 3.69 2.13 -32.89
N ALA A 314 4.30 1.57 -33.94
CA ALA A 314 3.72 0.43 -34.66
C ALA A 314 3.71 -0.84 -33.78
N ASN A 315 4.79 -1.08 -33.00
CA ASN A 315 4.84 -2.19 -32.03
C ASN A 315 3.83 -1.98 -30.91
N ILE A 316 3.73 -0.77 -30.36
CA ILE A 316 2.75 -0.42 -29.30
C ILE A 316 1.32 -0.66 -29.81
N ALA A 317 1.00 -0.22 -31.03
CA ALA A 317 -0.31 -0.43 -31.63
C ALA A 317 -0.63 -1.92 -31.88
N ALA A 318 0.37 -2.71 -32.30
CA ALA A 318 0.22 -4.15 -32.45
C ALA A 318 -0.07 -4.85 -31.11
N VAL A 319 0.73 -4.53 -30.07
CA VAL A 319 0.52 -5.07 -28.73
C VAL A 319 -0.85 -4.65 -28.18
N ARG A 320 -1.27 -3.39 -28.36
CA ARG A 320 -2.60 -2.91 -27.97
C ARG A 320 -3.72 -3.76 -28.58
N LYS A 321 -3.61 -4.10 -29.86
CA LYS A 321 -4.59 -4.96 -30.55
C LYS A 321 -4.64 -6.35 -29.92
N GLU A 322 -3.50 -6.94 -29.59
CA GLU A 322 -3.40 -8.26 -28.93
C GLU A 322 -3.97 -8.22 -27.51
N VAL A 323 -3.66 -7.18 -26.73
CA VAL A 323 -4.22 -6.96 -25.38
C VAL A 323 -5.75 -6.88 -25.45
N ASN A 324 -6.30 -6.09 -26.36
CA ASN A 324 -7.75 -5.93 -26.51
C ASN A 324 -8.41 -7.24 -26.97
N ALA A 325 -7.80 -7.99 -27.88
CA ALA A 325 -8.30 -9.30 -28.30
C ALA A 325 -8.29 -10.33 -27.15
N MET A 326 -7.24 -10.36 -26.35
CA MET A 326 -7.19 -11.20 -25.15
C MET A 326 -8.29 -10.80 -24.16
N MET A 327 -8.40 -9.50 -23.85
CA MET A 327 -9.29 -9.00 -22.81
C MET A 327 -10.77 -9.01 -23.20
N ALA A 328 -11.09 -9.14 -24.48
CA ALA A 328 -12.46 -9.37 -24.97
C ALA A 328 -13.08 -10.67 -24.40
N ASN A 329 -12.25 -11.67 -24.09
CA ASN A 329 -12.69 -12.92 -23.47
C ASN A 329 -12.89 -12.82 -21.93
N TYR A 330 -12.55 -11.68 -21.34
CA TYR A 330 -12.61 -11.41 -19.90
C TYR A 330 -13.33 -10.07 -19.64
N PRO A 331 -14.62 -9.94 -20.03
CA PRO A 331 -15.34 -8.69 -19.89
C PRO A 331 -15.54 -8.30 -18.41
N LEU A 332 -15.63 -6.98 -18.15
CA LEU A 332 -16.09 -6.47 -16.87
C LEU A 332 -17.60 -6.63 -16.78
N PHE A 333 -18.11 -6.87 -15.57
CA PHE A 333 -19.56 -6.98 -15.33
C PHE A 333 -20.26 -8.10 -16.15
N ALA A 334 -19.58 -9.22 -16.33
CA ALA A 334 -20.09 -10.40 -17.03
C ALA A 334 -20.79 -11.37 -16.07
N TRP A 335 -21.87 -10.94 -15.42
CA TRP A 335 -22.77 -11.77 -14.61
C TRP A 335 -24.16 -11.88 -15.22
#